data_6cfe430d4e91548125f1e07e17949ff1
#
_entry.id   6cfe430d4e91548125f1e07e17949ff1
#
_cell.length_a   1.000
_cell.length_b   1.000
_cell.length_c   1.000
_cell.angle_alpha   90.00
_cell.angle_beta   90.00
_cell.angle_gamma   90.00
#
_symmetry.space_group_name_H-M   'P 1'
#
loop_
_entity.id
_entity.type
_entity.pdbx_description
1 polymer ?
#
loop_
_entity_poly.entity_id
_entity_poly.type
_entity_poly.pdbx_seq_one_letter_code
_entity_poly.pdbx_strand_id
1 'polypeptide(L)'
;MAFSQAVSGLNAAATNLDVIGNNIANSATYGFQSGTASFADMFAGSKVGLGVKVAGITQDFTDGTTTNTGRGLDVAISQNGFFRLVDSNGSVFYSRNGQFKLDENRNLVNMQGLQLTGYPATGTPPTIQQGANPTNISIPNTLMAAKTTTTASMQINLNSSDPLPTVTPFSASNADSYNKKGSVTVFDSQGNAHDMSVYFVKTGDNNWQVYTQDSSDPTGTAEPAMKLVFNANGVLTSNPTENITTGAINGADPATFSLSFLNSMQQNTGANNIVATTQNGYKPGDLVSYQINDDGTVVGNYSNEQTQLLGQIVLANFANNEGLASEGDNVWSATQSSGVALLGTAGTGNFGTLTNGALEASNVDLSKELVNMIVAQRNYQSNAQTIKTQDQILNTLVNLR
;
A
#
# COMPACT_ATOMS: atom_id res chain seq x y z
N MET A 1 55.56 6.89 26.86
CA MET A 1 54.29 7.64 26.73
C MET A 1 54.03 8.05 25.28
N ALA A 2 54.91 8.75 24.57
CA ALA A 2 54.67 9.16 23.19
C ALA A 2 54.43 7.98 22.21
N PHE A 3 55.08 6.84 22.42
CA PHE A 3 54.88 5.63 21.61
C PHE A 3 53.46 5.04 21.78
N SER A 4 52.98 4.93 23.02
CA SER A 4 51.59 4.42 23.26
C SER A 4 50.52 5.35 22.74
N GLN A 5 50.74 6.66 22.81
CA GLN A 5 49.86 7.66 22.21
C GLN A 5 49.79 7.57 20.68
N ALA A 6 50.95 7.39 20.02
CA ALA A 6 51.02 7.24 18.58
C ALA A 6 50.37 5.90 18.10
N VAL A 7 50.56 4.81 18.85
CA VAL A 7 49.90 3.52 18.56
C VAL A 7 48.38 3.62 18.71
N SER A 8 47.93 4.25 19.78
CA SER A 8 46.45 4.46 19.96
C SER A 8 45.88 5.34 18.87
N GLY A 9 46.57 6.41 18.47
CA GLY A 9 46.19 7.27 17.36
C GLY A 9 46.18 6.54 16.01
N LEU A 10 47.14 5.62 15.79
CA LEU A 10 47.19 4.81 14.59
C LEU A 10 46.01 3.82 14.51
N ASN A 11 45.68 3.14 15.62
CA ASN A 11 44.53 2.25 15.69
C ASN A 11 43.20 3.00 15.49
N ALA A 12 43.05 4.17 16.09
CA ALA A 12 41.88 5.01 15.89
C ALA A 12 41.76 5.46 14.42
N ALA A 13 42.85 5.88 13.80
CA ALA A 13 42.84 6.28 12.38
C ALA A 13 42.56 5.08 11.45
N ALA A 14 43.02 3.86 11.77
CA ALA A 14 42.70 2.65 11.04
C ALA A 14 41.20 2.34 11.10
N THR A 15 40.61 2.33 12.31
CA THR A 15 39.16 2.12 12.46
C THR A 15 38.34 3.18 11.70
N ASN A 16 38.79 4.45 11.71
CA ASN A 16 38.13 5.49 10.95
C ASN A 16 38.18 5.24 9.43
N LEU A 17 39.36 4.79 8.94
CA LEU A 17 39.50 4.41 7.52
C LEU A 17 38.62 3.23 7.14
N ASP A 18 38.45 2.25 8.02
CA ASP A 18 37.55 1.10 7.79
C ASP A 18 36.11 1.54 7.68
N VAL A 19 35.65 2.43 8.56
CA VAL A 19 34.27 2.99 8.52
C VAL A 19 34.03 3.81 7.24
N ILE A 20 34.97 4.72 6.90
CA ILE A 20 34.89 5.52 5.67
C ILE A 20 34.91 4.61 4.44
N GLY A 21 35.76 3.59 4.43
CA GLY A 21 35.87 2.59 3.36
C GLY A 21 34.53 1.84 3.17
N ASN A 22 33.88 1.45 4.27
CA ASN A 22 32.57 0.80 4.24
C ASN A 22 31.48 1.74 3.69
N ASN A 23 31.46 3.01 4.13
CA ASN A 23 30.53 4.01 3.60
C ASN A 23 30.69 4.18 2.08
N ILE A 24 31.92 4.34 1.61
CA ILE A 24 32.20 4.51 0.16
C ILE A 24 31.78 3.26 -0.62
N ALA A 25 32.09 2.06 -0.12
CA ALA A 25 31.74 0.81 -0.78
C ALA A 25 30.21 0.64 -0.91
N ASN A 26 29.44 1.15 0.05
CA ASN A 26 27.98 1.04 0.11
C ASN A 26 27.26 2.31 -0.34
N SER A 27 27.92 3.28 -0.96
CA SER A 27 27.32 4.52 -1.42
C SER A 27 26.23 4.33 -2.49
N ALA A 28 26.25 3.20 -3.22
CA ALA A 28 25.26 2.82 -4.21
C ALA A 28 24.29 1.72 -3.70
N THR A 29 24.35 1.34 -2.42
CA THR A 29 23.51 0.29 -1.83
C THR A 29 22.22 0.92 -1.31
N TYR A 30 21.06 0.49 -1.80
CA TYR A 30 19.76 1.01 -1.36
C TYR A 30 19.49 0.70 0.12
N GLY A 31 18.98 1.70 0.84
CA GLY A 31 18.66 1.60 2.26
C GLY A 31 19.90 1.50 3.18
N PHE A 32 21.12 1.68 2.66
CA PHE A 32 22.32 1.70 3.48
C PHE A 32 22.39 3.00 4.29
N GLN A 33 22.72 2.87 5.57
CA GLN A 33 22.86 3.98 6.52
C GLN A 33 24.35 4.16 6.86
N SER A 34 24.88 5.38 6.65
CA SER A 34 26.28 5.70 6.85
C SER A 34 26.72 5.53 8.29
N GLY A 35 27.91 4.99 8.51
CA GLY A 35 28.53 4.88 9.82
C GLY A 35 29.45 6.06 10.11
N THR A 36 29.56 6.44 11.38
CA THR A 36 30.53 7.44 11.88
C THR A 36 31.26 6.91 13.08
N ALA A 37 32.60 6.94 13.06
CA ALA A 37 33.42 6.58 14.22
C ALA A 37 33.53 7.76 15.19
N SER A 38 33.22 7.53 16.46
CA SER A 38 33.38 8.48 17.55
C SER A 38 34.60 8.12 18.38
N PHE A 39 35.36 9.12 18.83
CA PHE A 39 36.60 8.96 19.57
C PHE A 39 36.50 9.63 20.95
N ALA A 40 37.19 9.03 21.93
CA ALA A 40 37.36 9.59 23.26
C ALA A 40 38.82 9.61 23.66
N ASP A 41 39.22 10.63 24.40
CA ASP A 41 40.56 10.67 25.00
C ASP A 41 40.70 9.64 26.14
N MET A 42 41.93 9.21 26.40
CA MET A 42 42.27 8.36 27.53
C MET A 42 43.00 9.19 28.56
N PHE A 43 42.46 9.32 29.77
CA PHE A 43 43.00 10.08 30.89
C PHE A 43 43.28 9.17 32.09
N ALA A 44 44.45 9.32 32.68
CA ALA A 44 44.87 8.56 33.88
C ALA A 44 45.44 9.44 34.98
N GLY A 45 44.80 10.57 35.31
CA GLY A 45 45.18 11.43 36.39
C GLY A 45 46.43 12.27 36.21
N SER A 46 47.09 12.20 35.02
CA SER A 46 48.27 13.01 34.68
C SER A 46 47.86 14.22 33.83
N LYS A 47 48.71 15.28 33.82
CA LYS A 47 48.47 16.47 32.98
C LYS A 47 48.54 16.19 31.47
N VAL A 48 49.06 15.02 31.07
CA VAL A 48 49.18 14.59 29.68
C VAL A 48 48.30 13.37 29.47
N GLY A 49 47.39 13.40 28.48
CA GLY A 49 46.55 12.28 28.11
C GLY A 49 47.33 11.06 27.62
N LEU A 50 46.75 9.86 27.75
CA LEU A 50 47.37 8.59 27.34
C LEU A 50 47.13 8.23 25.87
N GLY A 51 46.43 9.07 25.15
CA GLY A 51 46.05 8.84 23.75
C GLY A 51 44.56 8.81 23.52
N VAL A 52 44.10 8.17 22.46
CA VAL A 52 42.73 8.11 21.99
C VAL A 52 42.23 6.67 21.93
N LYS A 53 40.94 6.46 22.21
CA LYS A 53 40.24 5.18 21.95
C LYS A 53 39.04 5.42 21.08
N VAL A 54 38.60 4.40 20.34
CA VAL A 54 37.28 4.39 19.69
C VAL A 54 36.25 4.28 20.77
N ALA A 55 35.31 5.25 20.85
CA ALA A 55 34.23 5.27 21.79
C ALA A 55 33.05 4.42 21.29
N GLY A 56 32.81 4.44 19.98
CA GLY A 56 31.77 3.67 19.32
C GLY A 56 31.70 4.00 17.84
N ILE A 57 30.95 3.19 17.09
CA ILE A 57 30.54 3.48 15.72
C ILE A 57 29.02 3.63 15.76
N THR A 58 28.53 4.79 15.36
CA THR A 58 27.09 5.10 15.29
C THR A 58 26.66 5.14 13.84
N GLN A 59 25.43 4.73 13.56
CA GLN A 59 24.83 4.85 12.23
C GLN A 59 23.97 6.13 12.17
N ASP A 60 24.02 6.79 11.03
CA ASP A 60 23.22 7.97 10.74
C ASP A 60 21.95 7.51 9.98
N PHE A 61 20.79 7.63 10.64
CA PHE A 61 19.49 7.27 10.09
C PHE A 61 18.76 8.44 9.44
N THR A 62 19.50 9.44 8.96
CA THR A 62 18.91 10.49 8.11
C THR A 62 18.57 9.92 6.73
N ASP A 63 17.49 10.45 6.14
CA ASP A 63 16.97 9.96 4.87
C ASP A 63 17.99 10.11 3.73
N GLY A 64 18.11 9.07 2.93
CA GLY A 64 18.75 9.14 1.61
C GLY A 64 17.83 9.78 0.56
N THR A 65 18.37 10.04 -0.62
CA THR A 65 17.56 10.52 -1.75
C THR A 65 16.69 9.41 -2.31
N THR A 66 15.45 9.72 -2.65
CA THR A 66 14.54 8.78 -3.29
C THR A 66 14.83 8.66 -4.79
N THR A 67 15.06 7.45 -5.28
CA THR A 67 15.33 7.14 -6.70
C THR A 67 14.18 6.33 -7.28
N ASN A 68 13.59 6.80 -8.38
CA ASN A 68 12.52 6.09 -9.07
C ASN A 68 13.10 4.91 -9.86
N THR A 69 12.55 3.71 -9.64
CA THR A 69 12.93 2.48 -10.33
C THR A 69 11.89 2.00 -11.33
N GLY A 70 10.64 2.45 -11.20
CA GLY A 70 9.51 2.01 -12.02
C GLY A 70 9.05 0.57 -11.76
N ARG A 71 9.60 -0.12 -10.75
CA ARG A 71 9.16 -1.46 -10.35
C ARG A 71 8.05 -1.36 -9.28
N GLY A 72 6.91 -1.97 -9.54
CA GLY A 72 5.74 -1.86 -8.66
C GLY A 72 5.89 -2.48 -7.25
N LEU A 73 6.95 -3.24 -6.99
CA LEU A 73 7.27 -3.80 -5.66
C LEU A 73 8.44 -3.09 -4.96
N ASP A 74 9.03 -2.08 -5.59
CA ASP A 74 10.02 -1.24 -4.93
C ASP A 74 9.27 -0.11 -4.20
N VAL A 75 9.59 0.07 -2.93
CA VAL A 75 8.91 1.04 -2.06
C VAL A 75 9.93 1.80 -1.24
N ALA A 76 9.97 3.11 -1.36
CA ALA A 76 10.79 3.97 -0.51
C ALA A 76 9.98 4.49 0.68
N ILE A 77 10.62 4.59 1.85
CA ILE A 77 10.09 5.33 3.00
C ILE A 77 10.68 6.74 2.93
N SER A 78 9.83 7.76 3.06
CA SER A 78 10.25 9.15 3.22
C SER A 78 10.07 9.54 4.69
N GLN A 79 11.08 10.12 5.31
CA GLN A 79 11.11 10.44 6.73
C GLN A 79 11.26 9.19 7.63
N ASN A 80 10.65 9.20 8.81
CA ASN A 80 10.87 8.19 9.85
C ASN A 80 10.16 6.87 9.56
N GLY A 81 10.78 5.76 9.94
CA GLY A 81 10.20 4.43 9.91
C GLY A 81 11.11 3.39 9.29
N PHE A 82 10.82 2.14 9.57
CA PHE A 82 11.48 0.96 9.03
C PHE A 82 10.41 -0.02 8.57
N PHE A 83 10.66 -0.74 7.49
CA PHE A 83 9.89 -1.93 7.15
C PHE A 83 10.11 -2.99 8.22
N ARG A 84 9.01 -3.59 8.67
CA ARG A 84 9.05 -4.71 9.61
C ARG A 84 9.05 -6.02 8.83
N LEU A 85 10.11 -6.79 8.99
CA LEU A 85 10.34 -8.06 8.30
C LEU A 85 10.36 -9.20 9.32
N VAL A 86 10.00 -10.39 8.88
CA VAL A 86 10.01 -11.60 9.73
C VAL A 86 10.66 -12.75 8.97
N ASP A 87 11.49 -13.52 9.64
CA ASP A 87 12.04 -14.74 9.09
C ASP A 87 11.09 -15.92 9.23
N SER A 88 11.45 -17.08 8.69
CA SER A 88 10.67 -18.32 8.80
C SER A 88 10.50 -18.86 10.23
N ASN A 89 11.32 -18.38 11.17
CA ASN A 89 11.28 -18.78 12.58
C ASN A 89 10.45 -17.81 13.44
N GLY A 90 9.97 -16.72 12.85
CA GLY A 90 9.22 -15.67 13.55
C GLY A 90 10.09 -14.57 14.18
N SER A 91 11.41 -14.55 13.92
CA SER A 91 12.29 -13.46 14.37
C SER A 91 12.02 -12.19 13.57
N VAL A 92 12.00 -11.05 14.27
CA VAL A 92 11.62 -9.75 13.67
C VAL A 92 12.88 -8.96 13.36
N PHE A 93 12.93 -8.46 12.13
CA PHE A 93 13.98 -7.58 11.63
C PHE A 93 13.35 -6.31 11.06
N TYR A 94 14.19 -5.29 10.91
CA TYR A 94 13.80 -3.97 10.43
C TYR A 94 14.72 -3.55 9.29
N SER A 95 14.21 -2.88 8.27
CA SER A 95 15.01 -2.45 7.13
C SER A 95 14.50 -1.13 6.55
N ARG A 96 15.42 -0.35 5.96
CA ARG A 96 15.09 0.80 5.10
C ARG A 96 15.09 0.41 3.62
N ASN A 97 15.64 -0.77 3.29
CA ASN A 97 15.64 -1.27 1.92
C ASN A 97 14.26 -1.81 1.55
N GLY A 98 13.60 -1.14 0.64
CA GLY A 98 12.27 -1.50 0.14
C GLY A 98 12.27 -2.26 -1.19
N GLN A 99 13.35 -2.96 -1.53
CA GLN A 99 13.38 -3.88 -2.67
C GLN A 99 12.67 -5.18 -2.33
N PHE A 100 11.45 -5.33 -2.82
CA PHE A 100 10.66 -6.54 -2.58
C PHE A 100 10.48 -7.36 -3.85
N LYS A 101 10.21 -8.65 -3.65
CA LYS A 101 9.82 -9.64 -4.65
C LYS A 101 8.76 -10.57 -4.06
N LEU A 102 8.11 -11.35 -4.91
CA LEU A 102 7.20 -12.41 -4.46
C LEU A 102 7.98 -13.73 -4.31
N ASP A 103 7.74 -14.43 -3.21
CA ASP A 103 8.19 -15.80 -3.01
C ASP A 103 7.25 -16.82 -3.72
N GLU A 104 7.53 -18.13 -3.56
CA GLU A 104 6.71 -19.21 -4.13
C GLU A 104 5.28 -19.21 -3.58
N ASN A 105 5.08 -18.74 -2.36
CA ASN A 105 3.77 -18.60 -1.70
C ASN A 105 3.13 -17.24 -1.95
N ARG A 106 3.75 -16.43 -2.83
CA ARG A 106 3.33 -15.07 -3.19
C ARG A 106 3.31 -14.08 -2.01
N ASN A 107 4.12 -14.33 -0.98
CA ASN A 107 4.40 -13.33 0.05
C ASN A 107 5.38 -12.30 -0.47
N LEU A 108 5.25 -11.07 -0.02
CA LEU A 108 6.23 -10.02 -0.26
C LEU A 108 7.46 -10.31 0.62
N VAL A 109 8.61 -10.53 -0.02
CA VAL A 109 9.88 -10.80 0.66
C VAL A 109 10.96 -9.86 0.14
N ASN A 110 11.95 -9.56 1.00
CA ASN A 110 13.15 -8.86 0.56
C ASN A 110 14.09 -9.78 -0.24
N MET A 111 15.26 -9.29 -0.65
CA MET A 111 16.21 -10.08 -1.45
C MET A 111 16.80 -11.27 -0.68
N GLN A 112 16.83 -11.21 0.65
CA GLN A 112 17.29 -12.26 1.55
C GLN A 112 16.21 -13.29 1.91
N GLY A 113 14.96 -13.05 1.52
CA GLY A 113 13.83 -13.94 1.79
C GLY A 113 13.06 -13.64 3.09
N LEU A 114 13.37 -12.53 3.76
CA LEU A 114 12.59 -12.07 4.92
C LEU A 114 11.23 -11.54 4.45
N GLN A 115 10.16 -11.95 5.11
CA GLN A 115 8.79 -11.64 4.74
C GLN A 115 8.36 -10.27 5.27
N LEU A 116 7.83 -9.41 4.40
CA LEU A 116 7.26 -8.11 4.76
C LEU A 116 5.95 -8.32 5.52
N THR A 117 5.79 -7.62 6.63
CA THR A 117 4.58 -7.72 7.46
C THR A 117 3.72 -6.47 7.40
N GLY A 118 2.42 -6.69 7.59
CA GLY A 118 1.43 -5.62 7.60
C GLY A 118 0.14 -6.03 8.29
N TYR A 119 -0.81 -5.10 8.36
CA TYR A 119 -2.15 -5.38 8.85
C TYR A 119 -2.94 -6.16 7.80
N PRO A 120 -3.59 -7.27 8.18
CA PRO A 120 -4.39 -8.05 7.25
C PRO A 120 -5.64 -7.30 6.81
N ALA A 121 -6.09 -7.59 5.59
CA ALA A 121 -7.40 -7.22 5.09
C ALA A 121 -8.37 -8.40 5.29
N THR A 122 -9.49 -8.19 5.99
CA THR A 122 -10.48 -9.22 6.29
C THR A 122 -11.90 -8.71 6.08
N GLY A 123 -12.82 -9.65 5.91
CA GLY A 123 -14.24 -9.32 5.66
C GLY A 123 -14.64 -9.37 4.19
N THR A 124 -15.90 -9.03 3.90
CA THR A 124 -16.47 -8.99 2.55
C THR A 124 -17.36 -7.75 2.40
N PRO A 125 -16.89 -6.69 1.72
CA PRO A 125 -15.56 -6.51 1.12
C PRO A 125 -14.44 -6.43 2.18
N PRO A 126 -13.19 -6.79 1.82
CA PRO A 126 -12.08 -6.72 2.77
C PRO A 126 -11.79 -5.30 3.24
N THR A 127 -11.55 -5.16 4.55
CA THR A 127 -11.14 -3.92 5.21
C THR A 127 -9.88 -4.16 6.03
N ILE A 128 -9.01 -3.17 6.11
CA ILE A 128 -7.76 -3.26 6.86
C ILE A 128 -8.06 -3.29 8.36
N GLN A 129 -7.50 -4.28 9.06
CA GLN A 129 -7.63 -4.43 10.50
C GLN A 129 -6.47 -3.72 11.22
N GLN A 130 -6.52 -2.39 11.26
CA GLN A 130 -5.49 -1.61 11.97
C GLN A 130 -5.45 -1.96 13.46
N GLY A 131 -4.22 -2.11 14.00
CA GLY A 131 -4.02 -2.50 15.40
C GLY A 131 -4.08 -4.02 15.66
N ALA A 132 -4.40 -4.84 14.66
CA ALA A 132 -4.21 -6.29 14.75
C ALA A 132 -2.71 -6.65 14.78
N ASN A 133 -2.39 -7.88 15.18
CA ASN A 133 -1.02 -8.36 15.05
C ASN A 133 -0.61 -8.38 13.58
N PRO A 134 0.52 -7.76 13.20
CA PRO A 134 0.99 -7.79 11.82
C PRO A 134 1.25 -9.23 11.33
N THR A 135 0.75 -9.53 10.15
CA THR A 135 0.94 -10.80 9.44
C THR A 135 1.71 -10.58 8.15
N ASN A 136 2.18 -11.64 7.53
CA ASN A 136 2.86 -11.54 6.24
C ASN A 136 1.89 -11.01 5.18
N ILE A 137 2.35 -10.09 4.37
CA ILE A 137 1.57 -9.57 3.23
C ILE A 137 1.75 -10.51 2.06
N SER A 138 0.64 -11.03 1.54
CA SER A 138 0.64 -11.86 0.34
C SER A 138 -0.24 -11.26 -0.75
N ILE A 139 0.14 -11.53 -2.00
CA ILE A 139 -0.64 -11.14 -3.19
C ILE A 139 -1.22 -12.44 -3.78
N PRO A 140 -2.42 -12.85 -3.36
CA PRO A 140 -2.99 -14.13 -3.78
C PRO A 140 -3.25 -14.14 -5.29
N ASN A 141 -3.10 -15.32 -5.90
CA ASN A 141 -3.48 -15.56 -7.30
C ASN A 141 -4.86 -16.25 -7.38
N THR A 142 -5.67 -16.03 -6.36
CA THR A 142 -7.03 -16.59 -6.32
C THR A 142 -7.99 -15.69 -7.06
N LEU A 143 -8.97 -16.31 -7.71
CA LEU A 143 -10.08 -15.62 -8.34
C LEU A 143 -10.84 -14.77 -7.29
N MET A 144 -11.11 -13.52 -7.60
CA MET A 144 -12.09 -12.74 -6.84
C MET A 144 -13.47 -13.37 -7.09
N ALA A 145 -14.13 -13.82 -6.03
CA ALA A 145 -15.46 -14.39 -6.13
C ALA A 145 -16.48 -13.36 -6.64
N ALA A 146 -17.51 -13.85 -7.33
CA ALA A 146 -18.65 -13.01 -7.71
C ALA A 146 -19.30 -12.37 -6.49
N LYS A 147 -19.88 -11.21 -6.68
CA LYS A 147 -20.74 -10.58 -5.69
C LYS A 147 -22.14 -10.43 -6.23
N THR A 148 -23.10 -11.08 -5.59
CA THR A 148 -24.51 -10.94 -5.91
C THR A 148 -24.96 -9.49 -5.78
N THR A 149 -25.70 -8.98 -6.75
CA THR A 149 -26.32 -7.68 -6.66
C THR A 149 -27.38 -7.68 -5.55
N THR A 150 -27.27 -6.76 -4.62
CA THR A 150 -28.25 -6.55 -3.54
C THR A 150 -28.98 -5.24 -3.68
N THR A 151 -28.39 -4.27 -4.39
CA THR A 151 -28.99 -2.96 -4.65
C THR A 151 -28.72 -2.54 -6.09
N ALA A 152 -29.74 -1.99 -6.73
CA ALA A 152 -29.65 -1.33 -8.02
C ALA A 152 -30.43 -0.03 -7.99
N SER A 153 -30.02 0.95 -8.77
CA SER A 153 -30.79 2.18 -8.93
C SER A 153 -30.90 2.58 -10.40
N MET A 154 -32.01 3.14 -10.75
CA MET A 154 -32.26 3.72 -12.07
C MET A 154 -32.92 5.09 -11.90
N GLN A 155 -32.18 6.14 -12.22
CA GLN A 155 -32.74 7.50 -12.25
C GLN A 155 -33.28 7.78 -13.63
N ILE A 156 -34.57 8.14 -13.73
CA ILE A 156 -35.25 8.42 -14.99
C ILE A 156 -36.00 9.74 -14.94
N ASN A 157 -35.99 10.46 -16.05
CA ASN A 157 -36.90 11.55 -16.29
C ASN A 157 -37.99 11.07 -17.27
N LEU A 158 -39.25 11.00 -16.79
CA LEU A 158 -40.41 10.61 -17.56
C LEU A 158 -41.05 11.84 -18.17
N ASN A 159 -41.48 11.74 -19.44
CA ASN A 159 -42.10 12.86 -20.13
C ASN A 159 -43.56 13.01 -19.75
N SER A 160 -43.95 14.14 -19.14
CA SER A 160 -45.32 14.40 -18.70
C SER A 160 -46.32 14.47 -19.86
N SER A 161 -45.85 14.86 -21.05
CA SER A 161 -46.70 14.99 -22.25
C SER A 161 -46.89 13.69 -23.05
N ASP A 162 -46.27 12.57 -22.60
CA ASP A 162 -46.45 11.29 -23.28
C ASP A 162 -47.94 10.85 -23.29
N PRO A 163 -48.41 10.30 -24.39
CA PRO A 163 -49.73 9.70 -24.44
C PRO A 163 -49.82 8.41 -23.64
N LEU A 164 -51.01 7.97 -23.31
CA LEU A 164 -51.23 6.61 -22.83
C LEU A 164 -50.85 5.61 -23.95
N PRO A 165 -50.29 4.43 -23.61
CA PRO A 165 -50.05 3.38 -24.59
C PRO A 165 -51.30 3.00 -25.38
N THR A 166 -51.15 2.74 -26.68
CA THR A 166 -52.26 2.42 -27.57
C THR A 166 -52.72 0.98 -27.44
N VAL A 167 -51.87 0.10 -26.93
CA VAL A 167 -52.16 -1.32 -26.70
C VAL A 167 -52.23 -1.60 -25.22
N THR A 168 -53.31 -2.24 -24.80
CA THR A 168 -53.54 -2.72 -23.43
C THR A 168 -54.13 -4.13 -23.50
N PRO A 169 -53.76 -5.05 -22.60
CA PRO A 169 -52.81 -4.92 -21.47
C PRO A 169 -51.36 -4.83 -21.93
N PHE A 170 -50.46 -4.46 -20.99
CA PHE A 170 -49.01 -4.42 -21.22
C PHE A 170 -48.49 -5.77 -21.74
N SER A 171 -47.57 -5.69 -22.73
CA SER A 171 -46.83 -6.84 -23.27
C SER A 171 -45.39 -6.42 -23.58
N ALA A 172 -44.41 -7.09 -23.01
CA ALA A 172 -42.97 -6.81 -23.24
C ALA A 172 -42.56 -6.97 -24.72
N SER A 173 -43.29 -7.78 -25.50
CA SER A 173 -43.05 -8.00 -26.92
C SER A 173 -43.68 -6.95 -27.84
N ASN A 174 -44.57 -6.09 -27.33
CA ASN A 174 -45.23 -5.08 -28.12
C ASN A 174 -44.85 -3.66 -27.67
N ALA A 175 -44.10 -2.95 -28.51
CA ALA A 175 -43.59 -1.62 -28.21
C ALA A 175 -44.68 -0.56 -27.99
N ASP A 176 -45.88 -0.76 -28.55
CA ASP A 176 -47.02 0.16 -28.42
C ASP A 176 -47.72 0.01 -27.06
N SER A 177 -47.32 -0.96 -26.22
CA SER A 177 -47.88 -1.22 -24.88
C SER A 177 -47.13 -0.53 -23.75
N TYR A 178 -46.03 0.17 -24.02
CA TYR A 178 -45.25 0.90 -23.02
C TYR A 178 -44.61 2.17 -23.61
N ASN A 179 -44.30 3.14 -22.76
CA ASN A 179 -43.72 4.42 -23.20
C ASN A 179 -42.19 4.41 -23.24
N LYS A 180 -41.56 3.63 -22.36
CA LYS A 180 -40.08 3.54 -22.30
C LYS A 180 -39.64 2.16 -21.82
N LYS A 181 -38.56 1.64 -22.42
CA LYS A 181 -37.83 0.49 -21.96
C LYS A 181 -36.44 0.96 -21.51
N GLY A 182 -36.01 0.49 -20.35
CA GLY A 182 -34.64 0.58 -19.84
C GLY A 182 -34.09 -0.80 -19.54
N SER A 183 -32.84 -0.86 -19.18
CA SER A 183 -32.19 -2.11 -18.69
C SER A 183 -31.19 -1.81 -17.59
N VAL A 184 -31.00 -2.77 -16.69
CA VAL A 184 -29.94 -2.82 -15.72
C VAL A 184 -29.42 -4.24 -15.64
N THR A 185 -28.09 -4.42 -15.78
CA THR A 185 -27.45 -5.72 -15.62
C THR A 185 -27.14 -5.94 -14.16
N VAL A 186 -27.62 -7.06 -13.58
CA VAL A 186 -27.38 -7.49 -12.21
C VAL A 186 -26.70 -8.85 -12.21
N PHE A 187 -26.10 -9.25 -11.10
CA PHE A 187 -25.34 -10.50 -11.00
C PHE A 187 -25.89 -11.39 -9.88
N ASP A 188 -25.95 -12.69 -10.14
CA ASP A 188 -26.33 -13.70 -9.16
C ASP A 188 -25.13 -14.16 -8.30
N SER A 189 -25.32 -15.19 -7.48
CA SER A 189 -24.30 -15.74 -6.58
C SER A 189 -23.13 -16.44 -7.29
N GLN A 190 -23.32 -16.87 -8.54
CA GLN A 190 -22.29 -17.48 -9.36
C GLN A 190 -21.63 -16.49 -10.32
N GLY A 191 -22.15 -15.25 -10.37
CA GLY A 191 -21.67 -14.20 -11.25
C GLY A 191 -22.25 -14.24 -12.66
N ASN A 192 -23.34 -14.97 -12.87
CA ASN A 192 -24.07 -14.88 -14.12
C ASN A 192 -24.72 -13.50 -14.22
N ALA A 193 -24.65 -12.92 -15.41
CA ALA A 193 -25.28 -11.63 -15.67
C ALA A 193 -26.75 -11.81 -16.05
N HIS A 194 -27.62 -11.06 -15.39
CA HIS A 194 -29.03 -10.97 -15.66
C HIS A 194 -29.35 -9.59 -16.23
N ASP A 195 -29.86 -9.54 -17.45
CA ASP A 195 -30.31 -8.29 -18.07
C ASP A 195 -31.75 -8.02 -17.72
N MET A 196 -31.94 -7.26 -16.63
CA MET A 196 -33.25 -6.85 -16.15
C MET A 196 -33.80 -5.73 -17.03
N SER A 197 -34.78 -6.05 -17.88
CA SER A 197 -35.54 -5.06 -18.64
C SER A 197 -36.54 -4.40 -17.72
N VAL A 198 -36.63 -3.07 -17.80
CA VAL A 198 -37.54 -2.24 -17.00
C VAL A 198 -38.41 -1.45 -17.96
N TYR A 199 -39.73 -1.64 -17.87
CA TYR A 199 -40.71 -1.00 -18.75
C TYR A 199 -41.55 0.01 -17.97
N PHE A 200 -41.72 1.19 -18.54
CA PHE A 200 -42.49 2.28 -17.97
C PHE A 200 -43.75 2.49 -18.80
N VAL A 201 -44.88 2.33 -18.16
CA VAL A 201 -46.23 2.41 -18.77
C VAL A 201 -46.99 3.53 -18.11
N LYS A 202 -47.35 4.57 -18.87
CA LYS A 202 -48.19 5.64 -18.36
C LYS A 202 -49.63 5.14 -18.19
N THR A 203 -50.19 5.26 -16.99
CA THR A 203 -51.54 4.79 -16.65
C THR A 203 -52.52 5.93 -16.43
N GLY A 204 -52.03 7.15 -16.36
CA GLY A 204 -52.83 8.38 -16.17
C GLY A 204 -51.91 9.58 -15.92
N ASP A 205 -52.51 10.73 -15.69
CA ASP A 205 -51.77 11.94 -15.37
C ASP A 205 -50.99 11.72 -14.08
N ASN A 206 -49.66 11.95 -14.15
CA ASN A 206 -48.71 11.77 -13.04
C ASN A 206 -48.60 10.34 -12.47
N ASN A 207 -49.17 9.34 -13.18
CA ASN A 207 -49.15 7.95 -12.72
C ASN A 207 -48.55 7.04 -13.77
N TRP A 208 -47.57 6.23 -13.31
CA TRP A 208 -46.84 5.26 -14.14
C TRP A 208 -46.80 3.90 -13.44
N GLN A 209 -46.99 2.82 -14.23
CA GLN A 209 -46.74 1.46 -13.78
C GLN A 209 -45.40 1.02 -14.32
N VAL A 210 -44.53 0.46 -13.45
CA VAL A 210 -43.24 -0.16 -13.83
C VAL A 210 -43.44 -1.66 -13.88
N TYR A 211 -42.92 -2.27 -14.95
CA TYR A 211 -42.80 -3.72 -15.09
C TYR A 211 -41.34 -4.08 -15.22
N THR A 212 -40.97 -5.24 -14.69
CA THR A 212 -39.61 -5.78 -14.82
C THR A 212 -39.65 -7.16 -15.42
N GLN A 213 -38.61 -7.51 -16.20
CA GLN A 213 -38.41 -8.81 -16.80
C GLN A 213 -36.94 -9.15 -16.80
N ASP A 214 -36.63 -10.35 -16.37
CA ASP A 214 -35.28 -10.90 -16.61
C ASP A 214 -35.20 -11.42 -18.05
N SER A 215 -34.54 -10.65 -18.91
CA SER A 215 -34.39 -11.00 -20.33
C SER A 215 -33.37 -12.11 -20.56
N SER A 216 -32.57 -12.45 -19.54
CA SER A 216 -31.59 -13.53 -19.60
C SER A 216 -32.21 -14.90 -19.27
N ASP A 217 -33.37 -14.91 -18.60
CA ASP A 217 -34.13 -16.13 -18.36
C ASP A 217 -35.10 -16.37 -19.56
N PRO A 218 -34.89 -17.47 -20.31
CA PRO A 218 -35.79 -17.80 -21.46
C PRO A 218 -37.29 -17.98 -21.08
N THR A 219 -37.52 -18.27 -19.79
CA THR A 219 -38.88 -18.47 -19.25
C THR A 219 -39.41 -17.23 -18.50
N GLY A 220 -38.58 -16.19 -18.36
CA GLY A 220 -38.88 -14.98 -17.61
C GLY A 220 -40.04 -14.20 -18.22
N THR A 221 -41.08 -13.97 -17.44
CA THR A 221 -42.21 -13.13 -17.79
C THR A 221 -42.05 -11.73 -17.21
N ALA A 222 -42.66 -10.76 -17.85
CA ALA A 222 -42.64 -9.40 -17.34
C ALA A 222 -43.70 -9.26 -16.22
N GLU A 223 -43.26 -8.92 -15.03
CA GLU A 223 -44.12 -8.78 -13.85
C GLU A 223 -44.25 -7.31 -13.44
N PRO A 224 -45.45 -6.92 -12.89
CA PRO A 224 -45.62 -5.57 -12.36
C PRO A 224 -44.78 -5.43 -11.09
N ALA A 225 -43.85 -4.46 -11.10
CA ALA A 225 -42.93 -4.20 -9.98
C ALA A 225 -43.54 -3.15 -9.02
N MET A 226 -43.73 -1.91 -9.50
CA MET A 226 -44.17 -0.81 -8.65
C MET A 226 -44.92 0.25 -9.43
N LYS A 227 -45.57 1.16 -8.68
CA LYS A 227 -46.19 2.38 -9.24
C LYS A 227 -45.33 3.58 -8.90
N LEU A 228 -45.08 4.43 -9.90
CA LEU A 228 -44.46 5.73 -9.70
C LEU A 228 -45.54 6.81 -9.79
N VAL A 229 -45.73 7.55 -8.71
CA VAL A 229 -46.70 8.64 -8.63
C VAL A 229 -45.93 9.94 -8.40
N PHE A 230 -46.23 10.93 -9.24
CA PHE A 230 -45.58 12.24 -9.18
C PHE A 230 -46.60 13.30 -8.71
N ASN A 231 -46.11 14.33 -8.04
CA ASN A 231 -46.94 15.49 -7.70
C ASN A 231 -47.02 16.47 -8.89
N ALA A 232 -47.78 17.55 -8.72
CA ALA A 232 -47.97 18.57 -9.74
C ALA A 232 -46.68 19.28 -10.17
N ASN A 233 -45.59 19.19 -9.36
CA ASN A 233 -44.29 19.74 -9.68
C ASN A 233 -43.35 18.69 -10.34
N GLY A 234 -43.87 17.48 -10.63
CA GLY A 234 -43.11 16.40 -11.23
C GLY A 234 -42.15 15.69 -10.29
N VAL A 235 -42.32 15.86 -8.98
CA VAL A 235 -41.47 15.17 -7.96
C VAL A 235 -42.14 13.85 -7.58
N LEU A 236 -41.36 12.78 -7.51
CA LEU A 236 -41.82 11.46 -7.11
C LEU A 236 -42.27 11.47 -5.64
N THR A 237 -43.49 10.96 -5.40
CA THR A 237 -44.13 10.92 -4.07
C THR A 237 -44.43 9.50 -3.58
N SER A 238 -44.47 8.51 -4.48
CA SER A 238 -44.62 7.09 -4.11
C SER A 238 -43.32 6.54 -3.51
N ASN A 239 -43.42 5.35 -2.92
CA ASN A 239 -42.18 4.61 -2.51
C ASN A 239 -41.29 4.43 -3.74
N PRO A 240 -40.02 4.91 -3.70
CA PRO A 240 -39.15 4.81 -4.85
C PRO A 240 -38.46 3.44 -4.99
N THR A 241 -38.68 2.50 -4.08
CA THR A 241 -37.87 1.28 -3.98
C THR A 241 -38.75 0.04 -3.88
N GLU A 242 -38.40 -1.01 -4.63
CA GLU A 242 -39.06 -2.31 -4.59
C GLU A 242 -38.03 -3.45 -4.72
N ASN A 243 -38.35 -4.61 -4.13
CA ASN A 243 -37.53 -5.79 -4.24
C ASN A 243 -37.89 -6.58 -5.50
N ILE A 244 -36.91 -6.80 -6.34
CA ILE A 244 -37.00 -7.54 -7.60
C ILE A 244 -36.20 -8.83 -7.47
N THR A 245 -36.75 -9.92 -8.00
CA THR A 245 -36.07 -11.22 -8.03
C THR A 245 -35.76 -11.61 -9.47
N THR A 246 -34.53 -12.08 -9.73
CA THR A 246 -34.11 -12.59 -11.06
C THR A 246 -34.70 -13.99 -11.31
N GLY A 247 -34.70 -14.43 -12.56
CA GLY A 247 -34.89 -15.83 -12.90
C GLY A 247 -33.73 -16.72 -12.41
N ALA A 248 -33.92 -18.03 -12.49
CA ALA A 248 -32.87 -19.00 -12.25
C ALA A 248 -32.19 -19.36 -13.58
N ILE A 249 -30.89 -19.09 -13.71
CA ILE A 249 -30.11 -19.46 -14.90
C ILE A 249 -28.85 -20.23 -14.50
N ASN A 250 -28.42 -21.14 -15.36
CA ASN A 250 -27.20 -21.93 -15.17
C ASN A 250 -27.09 -22.68 -13.84
N GLY A 251 -28.23 -22.95 -13.16
CA GLY A 251 -28.26 -23.64 -11.88
C GLY A 251 -27.93 -22.74 -10.66
N ALA A 252 -27.86 -21.45 -10.84
CA ALA A 252 -27.77 -20.49 -9.72
C ALA A 252 -29.16 -20.24 -9.11
N ASP A 253 -29.17 -20.00 -7.81
CA ASP A 253 -30.40 -19.55 -7.15
C ASP A 253 -30.79 -18.12 -7.60
N PRO A 254 -32.09 -17.82 -7.72
CA PRO A 254 -32.56 -16.48 -8.02
C PRO A 254 -32.01 -15.44 -7.04
N ALA A 255 -31.48 -14.33 -7.57
CA ALA A 255 -31.01 -13.22 -6.76
C ALA A 255 -32.13 -12.20 -6.51
N THR A 256 -32.29 -11.80 -5.25
CA THR A 256 -33.23 -10.71 -4.89
C THR A 256 -32.44 -9.45 -4.58
N PHE A 257 -32.80 -8.35 -5.24
CA PHE A 257 -32.17 -7.05 -5.06
C PHE A 257 -33.20 -5.94 -4.95
N SER A 258 -32.83 -4.86 -4.28
CA SER A 258 -33.63 -3.67 -4.13
C SER A 258 -33.40 -2.75 -5.34
N LEU A 259 -34.45 -2.50 -6.15
CA LEU A 259 -34.42 -1.55 -7.27
C LEU A 259 -35.00 -0.21 -6.83
N SER A 260 -34.22 0.87 -6.94
CA SER A 260 -34.61 2.20 -6.52
C SER A 260 -34.70 3.16 -7.70
N PHE A 261 -35.80 3.94 -7.73
CA PHE A 261 -36.03 5.06 -8.64
C PHE A 261 -35.87 6.42 -7.95
N LEU A 262 -35.16 6.47 -6.85
CA LEU A 262 -34.90 7.70 -6.11
C LEU A 262 -34.32 8.79 -7.02
N ASN A 263 -34.75 10.05 -6.84
CA ASN A 263 -34.39 11.21 -7.65
C ASN A 263 -34.92 11.16 -9.11
N SER A 264 -35.82 10.22 -9.45
CA SER A 264 -36.52 10.26 -10.71
C SER A 264 -37.57 11.40 -10.70
N MET A 265 -37.81 11.98 -11.86
CA MET A 265 -38.68 13.14 -12.03
C MET A 265 -39.61 12.91 -13.22
N GLN A 266 -40.71 13.64 -13.24
CA GLN A 266 -41.57 13.75 -14.40
C GLN A 266 -41.60 15.18 -14.89
N GLN A 267 -41.03 15.44 -16.07
CA GLN A 267 -40.99 16.77 -16.68
C GLN A 267 -41.16 16.66 -18.20
N ASN A 268 -41.72 17.69 -18.81
CA ASN A 268 -41.83 17.74 -20.26
C ASN A 268 -40.51 18.14 -20.90
N THR A 269 -39.67 17.13 -21.24
CA THR A 269 -38.40 17.29 -21.94
C THR A 269 -38.45 16.75 -23.37
N GLY A 270 -39.64 16.45 -23.87
CA GLY A 270 -39.86 15.92 -25.22
C GLY A 270 -39.60 14.41 -25.38
N ALA A 271 -38.95 13.77 -24.42
CA ALA A 271 -38.69 12.33 -24.43
C ALA A 271 -38.42 11.78 -23.01
N ASN A 272 -38.70 10.48 -22.81
CA ASN A 272 -38.29 9.76 -21.59
C ASN A 272 -36.79 9.47 -21.64
N ASN A 273 -36.04 9.86 -20.62
CA ASN A 273 -34.60 9.70 -20.58
C ASN A 273 -34.15 9.03 -19.29
N ILE A 274 -33.33 7.95 -19.41
CA ILE A 274 -32.64 7.33 -18.29
C ILE A 274 -31.36 8.14 -18.05
N VAL A 275 -31.26 8.73 -16.87
CA VAL A 275 -30.15 9.63 -16.49
C VAL A 275 -28.94 8.84 -16.00
N ALA A 276 -29.20 7.86 -15.14
CA ALA A 276 -28.16 7.01 -14.57
C ALA A 276 -28.72 5.65 -14.17
N THR A 277 -27.87 4.64 -14.26
CA THR A 277 -28.15 3.29 -13.76
C THR A 277 -26.93 2.80 -13.01
N THR A 278 -27.09 2.32 -11.78
CA THR A 278 -26.01 1.79 -10.95
C THR A 278 -26.45 0.50 -10.28
N GLN A 279 -25.49 -0.33 -9.93
CA GLN A 279 -25.71 -1.55 -9.14
C GLN A 279 -24.41 -1.93 -8.42
N ASN A 280 -24.46 -2.84 -7.42
CA ASN A 280 -23.34 -3.13 -6.53
C ASN A 280 -22.78 -4.56 -6.63
N GLY A 281 -23.24 -5.36 -7.59
CA GLY A 281 -22.74 -6.71 -7.86
C GLY A 281 -21.63 -6.72 -8.92
N TYR A 282 -20.95 -7.84 -9.08
CA TYR A 282 -19.95 -8.05 -10.14
C TYR A 282 -19.70 -9.53 -10.39
N LYS A 283 -19.25 -9.84 -11.60
CA LYS A 283 -18.79 -11.18 -12.00
C LYS A 283 -17.45 -11.52 -11.33
N PRO A 284 -17.03 -12.79 -11.29
CA PRO A 284 -15.69 -13.17 -10.86
C PRO A 284 -14.62 -12.47 -11.67
N GLY A 285 -13.45 -12.27 -11.07
CA GLY A 285 -12.33 -11.62 -11.76
C GLY A 285 -10.99 -12.20 -11.38
N ASP A 286 -10.07 -12.32 -12.35
CA ASP A 286 -8.68 -12.68 -12.13
C ASP A 286 -7.86 -11.47 -11.71
N LEU A 287 -6.84 -11.68 -10.88
CA LEU A 287 -5.90 -10.63 -10.54
C LEU A 287 -5.07 -10.25 -11.78
N VAL A 288 -5.18 -9.00 -12.21
CA VAL A 288 -4.47 -8.46 -13.38
C VAL A 288 -3.19 -7.74 -12.96
N SER A 289 -3.28 -6.92 -11.91
CA SER A 289 -2.16 -6.15 -11.40
C SER A 289 -2.37 -5.84 -9.92
N TYR A 290 -1.33 -5.36 -9.29
CA TYR A 290 -1.36 -4.89 -7.90
C TYR A 290 -0.55 -3.60 -7.80
N GLN A 291 -0.85 -2.81 -6.78
CA GLN A 291 -0.13 -1.58 -6.47
C GLN A 291 -0.05 -1.37 -4.96
N ILE A 292 0.96 -0.65 -4.55
CA ILE A 292 1.14 -0.20 -3.16
C ILE A 292 0.90 1.30 -3.15
N ASN A 293 -0.01 1.78 -2.33
CA ASN A 293 -0.32 3.20 -2.21
C ASN A 293 0.61 3.88 -1.20
N ASP A 294 0.62 5.21 -1.17
CA ASP A 294 1.47 6.02 -0.30
C ASP A 294 1.17 5.85 1.20
N ASP A 295 -0.04 5.38 1.54
CA ASP A 295 -0.45 5.00 2.90
C ASP A 295 -0.07 3.56 3.29
N GLY A 296 0.60 2.85 2.41
CA GLY A 296 1.03 1.45 2.58
C GLY A 296 -0.04 0.42 2.28
N THR A 297 -1.24 0.80 1.82
CA THR A 297 -2.25 -0.18 1.40
C THR A 297 -1.81 -0.90 0.13
N VAL A 298 -1.90 -2.22 0.16
CA VAL A 298 -1.67 -3.09 -1.00
C VAL A 298 -3.01 -3.41 -1.63
N VAL A 299 -3.18 -3.03 -2.89
CA VAL A 299 -4.43 -3.14 -3.63
C VAL A 299 -4.24 -4.04 -4.83
N GLY A 300 -5.10 -5.04 -4.99
CA GLY A 300 -5.20 -5.84 -6.20
C GLY A 300 -6.23 -5.26 -7.17
N ASN A 301 -5.90 -5.19 -8.46
CA ASN A 301 -6.81 -4.81 -9.53
C ASN A 301 -7.19 -6.07 -10.31
N TYR A 302 -8.49 -6.27 -10.54
CA TYR A 302 -9.03 -7.49 -11.10
C TYR A 302 -9.64 -7.26 -12.50
N SER A 303 -9.76 -8.33 -13.28
CA SER A 303 -10.27 -8.31 -14.65
C SER A 303 -11.75 -7.90 -14.77
N ASN A 304 -12.46 -7.89 -13.65
CA ASN A 304 -13.84 -7.41 -13.53
C ASN A 304 -13.93 -5.91 -13.18
N GLU A 305 -12.82 -5.17 -13.32
CA GLU A 305 -12.69 -3.74 -13.01
C GLU A 305 -12.88 -3.41 -11.52
N GLN A 306 -12.84 -4.42 -10.66
CA GLN A 306 -12.90 -4.23 -9.21
C GLN A 306 -11.50 -4.17 -8.62
N THR A 307 -11.40 -3.47 -7.48
CA THR A 307 -10.20 -3.41 -6.67
C THR A 307 -10.46 -4.04 -5.32
N GLN A 308 -9.45 -4.69 -4.74
CA GLN A 308 -9.55 -5.31 -3.42
C GLN A 308 -8.34 -4.97 -2.59
N LEU A 309 -8.57 -4.62 -1.31
CA LEU A 309 -7.51 -4.47 -0.33
C LEU A 309 -6.95 -5.85 0.02
N LEU A 310 -5.62 -5.99 -0.08
CA LEU A 310 -4.90 -7.24 0.22
C LEU A 310 -4.20 -7.17 1.59
N GLY A 311 -3.86 -5.97 2.05
CA GLY A 311 -3.22 -5.70 3.33
C GLY A 311 -2.72 -4.27 3.38
N GLN A 312 -2.10 -3.88 4.51
CA GLN A 312 -1.46 -2.58 4.66
C GLN A 312 -0.10 -2.76 5.32
N ILE A 313 0.96 -2.25 4.70
CA ILE A 313 2.32 -2.31 5.22
C ILE A 313 2.39 -1.62 6.58
N VAL A 314 2.99 -2.29 7.55
CA VAL A 314 3.27 -1.73 8.87
C VAL A 314 4.70 -1.21 8.88
N LEU A 315 4.84 0.01 9.34
CA LEU A 315 6.13 0.62 9.65
C LEU A 315 6.42 0.51 11.15
N ALA A 316 7.69 0.40 11.48
CA ALA A 316 8.18 0.43 12.85
C ALA A 316 9.01 1.70 13.08
N ASN A 317 8.91 2.27 14.27
CA ASN A 317 9.76 3.38 14.72
C ASN A 317 10.29 3.08 16.13
N PHE A 318 11.42 3.66 16.48
CA PHE A 318 12.09 3.42 17.75
C PHE A 318 12.35 4.73 18.50
N ALA A 319 12.38 4.64 19.81
CA ALA A 319 12.75 5.77 20.65
C ALA A 319 14.22 6.18 20.43
N ASN A 320 15.08 5.20 20.10
CA ASN A 320 16.49 5.39 19.81
C ASN A 320 16.93 4.48 18.65
N ASN A 321 17.02 5.04 17.44
CA ASN A 321 17.45 4.29 16.25
C ASN A 321 18.92 3.84 16.34
N GLU A 322 19.79 4.62 17.01
CA GLU A 322 21.21 4.27 17.19
C GLU A 322 21.39 3.03 18.07
N GLY A 323 20.38 2.67 18.86
CA GLY A 323 20.37 1.47 19.69
C GLY A 323 20.05 0.18 18.94
N LEU A 324 19.69 0.23 17.66
CA LEU A 324 19.45 -0.94 16.84
C LEU A 324 20.77 -1.71 16.61
N ALA A 325 20.68 -3.05 16.61
CA ALA A 325 21.82 -3.90 16.26
C ALA A 325 21.77 -4.23 14.76
N SER A 326 22.88 -3.98 14.06
CA SER A 326 23.02 -4.37 12.65
C SER A 326 23.26 -5.87 12.54
N GLU A 327 22.46 -6.55 11.74
CA GLU A 327 22.57 -8.01 11.46
C GLU A 327 23.22 -8.29 10.09
N GLY A 328 23.67 -7.24 9.39
CA GLY A 328 24.13 -7.34 8.01
C GLY A 328 22.98 -7.15 7.01
N ASP A 329 23.26 -7.22 5.71
CA ASP A 329 22.29 -7.17 4.60
C ASP A 329 21.29 -5.98 4.67
N ASN A 330 21.68 -4.87 5.30
CA ASN A 330 20.84 -3.69 5.57
C ASN A 330 19.58 -4.02 6.39
N VAL A 331 19.69 -4.95 7.33
CA VAL A 331 18.65 -5.26 8.31
C VAL A 331 19.18 -5.06 9.73
N TRP A 332 18.26 -4.69 10.62
CA TRP A 332 18.54 -4.41 12.03
C TRP A 332 17.59 -5.20 12.92
N SER A 333 18.05 -5.52 14.11
CA SER A 333 17.23 -6.08 15.18
C SER A 333 17.05 -5.07 16.32
N ALA A 334 15.90 -5.14 16.99
CA ALA A 334 15.64 -4.31 18.17
C ALA A 334 16.46 -4.81 19.36
N THR A 335 16.98 -3.86 20.13
CA THR A 335 17.72 -4.14 21.36
C THR A 335 17.05 -3.45 22.57
N GLN A 336 17.56 -3.73 23.76
CA GLN A 336 17.12 -2.97 24.95
C GLN A 336 17.45 -1.47 24.82
N SER A 337 18.51 -1.10 24.11
CA SER A 337 18.95 0.28 23.91
C SER A 337 18.10 1.03 22.87
N SER A 338 17.53 0.34 21.88
CA SER A 338 16.62 0.93 20.91
C SER A 338 15.23 1.18 21.49
N GLY A 339 14.88 0.43 22.53
CA GLY A 339 13.50 0.36 23.04
C GLY A 339 12.62 -0.56 22.20
N VAL A 340 11.34 -0.61 22.56
CA VAL A 340 10.32 -1.43 21.88
C VAL A 340 9.93 -0.75 20.57
N ALA A 341 9.74 -1.54 19.52
CA ALA A 341 9.24 -1.04 18.24
C ALA A 341 7.81 -0.48 18.39
N LEU A 342 7.62 0.77 18.06
CA LEU A 342 6.31 1.38 17.88
C LEU A 342 5.84 1.06 16.46
N LEU A 343 4.67 0.44 16.33
CA LEU A 343 4.12 0.05 15.03
C LEU A 343 3.01 1.03 14.61
N GLY A 344 2.96 1.34 13.33
CA GLY A 344 1.96 2.22 12.76
C GLY A 344 1.89 2.12 11.24
N THR A 345 0.99 2.87 10.65
CA THR A 345 0.80 2.95 9.19
C THR A 345 1.49 4.19 8.63
N ALA A 346 1.92 4.10 7.38
CA ALA A 346 2.55 5.23 6.69
C ALA A 346 1.65 6.46 6.68
N GLY A 347 2.27 7.64 6.83
CA GLY A 347 1.58 8.93 6.84
C GLY A 347 0.78 9.24 8.12
N THR A 348 0.88 8.41 9.17
CA THR A 348 0.19 8.64 10.44
C THR A 348 1.16 8.99 11.56
N GLY A 349 0.80 9.95 12.41
CA GLY A 349 1.62 10.36 13.55
C GLY A 349 3.04 10.80 13.14
N ASN A 350 4.06 10.05 13.59
CA ASN A 350 5.48 10.32 13.30
C ASN A 350 6.04 9.36 12.23
N PHE A 351 5.19 8.60 11.52
CA PHE A 351 5.62 7.73 10.45
C PHE A 351 5.65 8.47 9.13
N GLY A 352 6.69 8.20 8.36
CA GLY A 352 6.85 8.71 7.02
C GLY A 352 5.82 8.16 6.03
N THR A 353 5.77 8.75 4.85
CA THR A 353 4.96 8.26 3.72
C THR A 353 5.75 7.27 2.89
N LEU A 354 5.04 6.39 2.18
CA LEU A 354 5.64 5.49 1.21
C LEU A 354 5.57 6.10 -0.20
N THR A 355 6.55 5.75 -1.02
CA THR A 355 6.54 6.08 -2.45
C THR A 355 6.71 4.80 -3.24
N ASN A 356 5.70 4.45 -4.01
CA ASN A 356 5.71 3.26 -4.86
C ASN A 356 6.62 3.46 -6.08
N GLY A 357 7.25 2.39 -6.54
CA GLY A 357 8.14 2.39 -7.70
C GLY A 357 9.45 3.16 -7.47
N ALA A 358 9.84 3.36 -6.22
CA ALA A 358 11.04 4.08 -5.83
C ALA A 358 11.79 3.36 -4.71
N LEU A 359 13.07 3.67 -4.55
CA LEU A 359 13.93 3.17 -3.49
C LEU A 359 14.66 4.32 -2.81
N GLU A 360 14.94 4.15 -1.52
CA GLU A 360 15.81 5.05 -0.78
C GLU A 360 17.26 4.72 -1.12
N ALA A 361 17.99 5.67 -1.70
CA ALA A 361 19.43 5.53 -1.93
C ALA A 361 20.19 5.66 -0.60
N SER A 362 21.45 5.22 -0.60
CA SER A 362 22.34 5.46 0.55
C SER A 362 22.40 6.95 0.91
N ASN A 363 22.46 7.27 2.20
CA ASN A 363 22.66 8.62 2.70
C ASN A 363 24.14 9.04 2.71
N VAL A 364 25.02 8.26 2.08
CA VAL A 364 26.47 8.54 1.98
C VAL A 364 26.73 9.63 0.93
N ASP A 365 27.32 10.75 1.35
CA ASP A 365 27.92 11.73 0.44
C ASP A 365 29.34 11.26 0.05
N LEU A 366 29.45 10.68 -1.14
CA LEU A 366 30.70 10.15 -1.67
C LEU A 366 31.83 11.20 -1.71
N SER A 367 31.52 12.43 -2.05
CA SER A 367 32.52 13.50 -2.15
C SER A 367 33.09 13.86 -0.77
N LYS A 368 32.21 13.95 0.22
CA LYS A 368 32.59 14.17 1.63
C LYS A 368 33.42 13.01 2.18
N GLU A 369 33.01 11.76 1.90
CA GLU A 369 33.72 10.58 2.37
C GLU A 369 35.11 10.44 1.73
N LEU A 370 35.27 10.77 0.46
CA LEU A 370 36.58 10.79 -0.20
C LEU A 370 37.55 11.82 0.44
N VAL A 371 37.04 13.00 0.81
CA VAL A 371 37.83 13.99 1.53
C VAL A 371 38.20 13.49 2.94
N ASN A 372 37.21 12.92 3.66
CA ASN A 372 37.45 12.30 4.98
C ASN A 372 38.51 11.19 4.91
N MET A 373 38.47 10.38 3.86
CA MET A 373 39.46 9.33 3.63
C MET A 373 40.88 9.91 3.49
N ILE A 374 41.05 10.98 2.70
CA ILE A 374 42.38 11.62 2.54
C ILE A 374 42.87 12.17 3.89
N VAL A 375 42.01 12.76 4.68
CA VAL A 375 42.37 13.28 6.02
C VAL A 375 42.73 12.13 6.96
N ALA A 376 41.94 11.06 6.98
CA ALA A 376 42.20 9.89 7.82
C ALA A 376 43.50 9.20 7.41
N GLN A 377 43.81 9.08 6.11
CA GLN A 377 45.10 8.56 5.61
C GLN A 377 46.29 9.41 6.07
N ARG A 378 46.17 10.73 6.00
CA ARG A 378 47.23 11.62 6.51
C ARG A 378 47.45 11.49 8.01
N ASN A 379 46.36 11.35 8.78
CA ASN A 379 46.44 11.12 10.23
C ASN A 379 47.13 9.79 10.55
N TYR A 380 46.78 8.73 9.80
CA TYR A 380 47.41 7.43 9.91
C TYR A 380 48.97 7.53 9.63
N GLN A 381 49.32 8.18 8.50
CA GLN A 381 50.72 8.37 8.11
C GLN A 381 51.49 9.21 9.13
N SER A 382 50.89 10.25 9.68
CA SER A 382 51.51 11.10 10.71
C SER A 382 51.80 10.30 11.98
N ASN A 383 50.87 9.50 12.47
CA ASN A 383 51.08 8.62 13.62
C ASN A 383 52.15 7.55 13.35
N ALA A 384 52.13 6.96 12.14
CA ALA A 384 53.15 6.00 11.74
C ALA A 384 54.57 6.64 11.68
N GLN A 385 54.67 7.88 11.18
CA GLN A 385 55.93 8.62 11.17
C GLN A 385 56.43 8.94 12.59
N THR A 386 55.51 9.28 13.51
CA THR A 386 55.86 9.50 14.92
C THR A 386 56.45 8.24 15.56
N ILE A 387 55.91 7.05 15.25
CA ILE A 387 56.42 5.77 15.72
C ILE A 387 57.86 5.54 15.18
N LYS A 388 58.08 5.78 13.86
CA LYS A 388 59.41 5.64 13.26
C LYS A 388 60.43 6.58 13.88
N THR A 389 60.09 7.83 14.14
CA THR A 389 60.97 8.82 14.76
C THR A 389 61.31 8.40 16.20
N GLN A 390 60.32 7.86 16.95
CA GLN A 390 60.52 7.36 18.29
C GLN A 390 61.44 6.15 18.34
N ASP A 391 61.29 5.23 17.36
CA ASP A 391 62.20 4.08 17.20
C ASP A 391 63.64 4.51 16.89
N GLN A 392 63.83 5.50 16.03
CA GLN A 392 65.15 6.09 15.73
C GLN A 392 65.80 6.72 16.97
N ILE A 393 65.05 7.42 17.80
CA ILE A 393 65.52 7.99 19.06
C ILE A 393 65.93 6.88 20.01
N LEU A 394 65.15 5.81 20.15
CA LEU A 394 65.48 4.66 20.99
C LEU A 394 66.76 3.95 20.50
N ASN A 395 66.92 3.73 19.18
CA ASN A 395 68.11 3.12 18.59
C ASN A 395 69.38 4.00 18.82
N THR A 396 69.24 5.33 18.71
CA THR A 396 70.30 6.27 18.99
C THR A 396 70.71 6.21 20.46
N LEU A 397 69.77 6.12 21.39
CA LEU A 397 70.03 5.99 22.82
C LEU A 397 70.71 4.66 23.17
N VAL A 398 70.38 3.57 22.50
CA VAL A 398 71.03 2.26 22.69
C VAL A 398 72.48 2.28 22.15
N ASN A 399 72.75 2.98 21.05
CA ASN A 399 74.03 3.10 20.44
C ASN A 399 74.98 4.11 21.15
N LEU A 400 74.44 4.93 22.07
CA LEU A 400 75.23 5.85 22.91
C LEU A 400 75.72 5.23 24.23
N ARG A 401 75.53 3.93 24.42
CA ARG A 401 75.96 3.17 25.59
C ARG A 401 77.24 2.35 25.31
#